data_1baad1d4e03a8d4231c3c930238d5f7b
#
_entry.id   1baad1d4e03a8d4231c3c930238d5f7b
#
_cell.length_a   1.000
_cell.length_b   1.000
_cell.length_c   1.000
_cell.angle_alpha   90.00
_cell.angle_beta   90.00
_cell.angle_gamma   90.00
#
_symmetry.space_group_name_H-M   'P 1'
#
loop_
_entity.id
_entity.type
_entity.pdbx_description
1 polymer ?
#
loop_
_entity_poly.entity_id
_entity_poly.type
_entity_poly.pdbx_seq_one_letter_code
_entity_poly.pdbx_strand_id
1 'polypeptide(L)'
;MTIDLDLLIKAYASGIFPMADARDDPETFWVEPKARAIIPLDNFRMSRSLRKTIRSDRFRVSTDTAFADVIGICATEAADRKETWINAEIEEAFNQLHELGHAHSVECWLRDTETGQENLVGGLYGLAIGGAFCGESMFSRASDASKVALAWLVARLKVGGFPLLDCQFMTDHLASLGAIEISQEAYLENLGKVRGYAPSSVSAIRSPIRSSGGLFVDGAGLAAGAGWGAATGGAGTSGTVSFGALDTLLARLDEDVRGAVGLTESSGGSSSPGKLIAHLLTQTS
;
A
#
# COMPACT_ATOMS: atom_id res chain seq x y z
N MET A 1 -10.31 -11.96 22.26
CA MET A 1 -11.50 -11.18 21.79
C MET A 1 -11.27 -10.88 20.34
N THR A 2 -12.29 -10.93 19.50
CA THR A 2 -12.16 -10.56 18.08
C THR A 2 -12.39 -9.06 17.92
N ILE A 3 -11.55 -8.38 17.14
CA ILE A 3 -11.73 -6.96 16.80
C ILE A 3 -13.04 -6.82 16.01
N ASP A 4 -13.91 -5.91 16.44
CA ASP A 4 -15.12 -5.56 15.68
C ASP A 4 -14.70 -4.85 14.39
N LEU A 5 -15.08 -5.38 13.23
CA LEU A 5 -14.65 -4.89 11.92
C LEU A 5 -15.22 -3.51 11.61
N ASP A 6 -16.45 -3.22 12.02
CA ASP A 6 -17.04 -1.89 11.82
C ASP A 6 -16.30 -0.84 12.65
N LEU A 7 -15.91 -1.21 13.88
CA LEU A 7 -15.09 -0.36 14.73
C LEU A 7 -13.70 -0.15 14.12
N LEU A 8 -13.09 -1.21 13.56
CA LEU A 8 -11.79 -1.14 12.91
C LEU A 8 -11.82 -0.18 11.71
N ILE A 9 -12.80 -0.30 10.82
CA ILE A 9 -12.99 0.60 9.68
C ILE A 9 -13.20 2.05 10.17
N LYS A 10 -14.01 2.28 11.20
CA LYS A 10 -14.24 3.60 11.77
C LYS A 10 -12.98 4.20 12.41
N ALA A 11 -12.16 3.39 13.05
CA ALA A 11 -10.88 3.81 13.63
C ALA A 11 -9.92 4.29 12.53
N TYR A 12 -9.70 3.49 11.50
CA TYR A 12 -8.89 3.91 10.34
C TYR A 12 -9.45 5.16 9.68
N ALA A 13 -10.77 5.20 9.54
CA ALA A 13 -11.48 6.36 9.08
C ALA A 13 -11.26 7.62 9.94
N SER A 14 -10.80 7.50 11.15
CA SER A 14 -10.48 8.59 12.08
C SER A 14 -8.97 8.76 12.29
N GLY A 15 -8.13 8.09 11.49
CA GLY A 15 -6.68 8.18 11.58
C GLY A 15 -6.06 7.32 12.68
N ILE A 16 -6.83 6.38 13.23
CA ILE A 16 -6.43 5.50 14.33
C ILE A 16 -6.30 4.08 13.79
N PHE A 17 -5.33 3.30 14.24
CA PHE A 17 -5.10 1.92 13.81
C PHE A 17 -4.64 1.02 14.98
N PRO A 18 -4.84 -0.31 14.89
CA PRO A 18 -4.47 -1.24 15.94
C PRO A 18 -3.00 -1.64 15.84
N MET A 19 -2.38 -1.91 16.98
CA MET A 19 -1.07 -2.55 17.11
C MET A 19 -1.06 -3.48 18.33
N ALA A 20 -0.14 -4.44 18.33
CA ALA A 20 0.24 -5.23 19.49
C ALA A 20 1.73 -5.05 19.78
N ASP A 21 2.16 -5.34 21.00
CA ASP A 21 3.58 -5.24 21.37
C ASP A 21 4.40 -6.43 20.81
N ALA A 22 3.75 -7.59 20.57
CA ALA A 22 4.38 -8.79 20.00
C ALA A 22 3.36 -9.71 19.30
N ARG A 23 3.86 -10.72 18.57
CA ARG A 23 3.01 -11.71 17.86
C ARG A 23 2.09 -12.50 18.79
N ASP A 24 2.56 -12.84 19.95
CA ASP A 24 1.87 -13.63 20.98
C ASP A 24 1.19 -12.78 22.06
N ASP A 25 1.23 -11.46 21.93
CA ASP A 25 0.52 -10.56 22.83
C ASP A 25 -0.99 -10.68 22.63
N PRO A 26 -1.76 -11.05 23.65
CA PRO A 26 -3.21 -11.13 23.57
C PRO A 26 -3.88 -9.76 23.57
N GLU A 27 -3.15 -8.67 23.85
CA GLU A 27 -3.71 -7.33 23.92
C GLU A 27 -3.43 -6.55 22.65
N THR A 28 -4.50 -5.94 22.11
CA THR A 28 -4.43 -4.99 21.00
C THR A 28 -4.69 -3.58 21.53
N PHE A 29 -3.82 -2.64 21.21
CA PHE A 29 -4.01 -1.23 21.54
C PHE A 29 -4.15 -0.37 20.27
N TRP A 30 -4.77 0.79 20.44
CA TRP A 30 -5.01 1.71 19.34
C TRP A 30 -3.97 2.82 19.33
N VAL A 31 -3.50 3.17 18.14
CA VAL A 31 -2.44 4.17 17.94
C VAL A 31 -3.01 5.35 17.17
N GLU A 32 -2.76 6.55 17.69
CA GLU A 32 -3.07 7.83 17.06
C GLU A 32 -1.77 8.63 16.88
N PRO A 33 -1.10 8.57 15.72
CA PRO A 33 0.17 9.26 15.49
C PRO A 33 -0.01 10.77 15.38
N LYS A 34 0.92 11.54 15.95
CA LYS A 34 1.00 13.01 15.80
C LYS A 34 1.57 13.42 14.43
N ALA A 35 2.37 12.57 13.83
CA ALA A 35 2.93 12.73 12.50
C ALA A 35 2.63 11.48 11.69
N ARG A 36 2.34 11.65 10.40
CA ARG A 36 1.91 10.55 9.51
C ARG A 36 2.78 10.53 8.27
N ALA A 37 3.33 9.36 7.96
CA ALA A 37 4.02 9.15 6.70
C ALA A 37 3.02 8.84 5.58
N ILE A 38 3.13 9.55 4.46
CA ILE A 38 2.35 9.29 3.24
C ILE A 38 3.29 9.20 2.04
N ILE A 39 2.89 8.47 1.02
CA ILE A 39 3.54 8.52 -0.30
C ILE A 39 2.65 9.33 -1.24
N PRO A 40 3.06 10.54 -1.63
CA PRO A 40 2.40 11.25 -2.72
C PRO A 40 2.58 10.46 -4.01
N LEU A 41 1.47 9.97 -4.60
CA LEU A 41 1.51 9.02 -5.71
C LEU A 41 2.27 9.56 -6.93
N ASP A 42 2.21 10.88 -7.16
CA ASP A 42 2.91 11.55 -8.26
C ASP A 42 4.41 11.79 -7.98
N ASN A 43 4.84 11.63 -6.72
CA ASN A 43 6.22 11.80 -6.31
C ASN A 43 6.91 10.48 -5.92
N PHE A 44 6.33 9.34 -6.31
CA PHE A 44 6.94 8.04 -6.05
C PHE A 44 8.30 7.92 -6.74
N ARG A 45 9.35 7.65 -5.96
CA ARG A 45 10.74 7.63 -6.43
C ARG A 45 11.17 6.22 -6.79
N MET A 46 11.43 6.02 -8.07
CA MET A 46 11.97 4.77 -8.60
C MET A 46 13.47 4.93 -8.91
N SER A 47 14.34 4.16 -8.25
CA SER A 47 15.76 4.08 -8.63
C SER A 47 15.89 3.49 -10.05
N ARG A 48 17.05 3.74 -10.70
CA ARG A 48 17.32 3.14 -12.02
C ARG A 48 17.33 1.61 -11.98
N SER A 49 17.82 1.02 -10.88
CA SER A 49 17.83 -0.43 -10.68
C SER A 49 16.41 -0.98 -10.52
N LEU A 50 15.58 -0.36 -9.69
CA LEU A 50 14.19 -0.78 -9.49
C LEU A 50 13.40 -0.72 -10.81
N ARG A 51 13.56 0.38 -11.59
CA ARG A 51 12.93 0.50 -12.91
C ARG A 51 13.37 -0.62 -13.86
N LYS A 52 14.67 -0.99 -13.85
CA LYS A 52 15.15 -2.11 -14.65
C LYS A 52 14.52 -3.44 -14.21
N THR A 53 14.46 -3.68 -12.91
CA THR A 53 13.84 -4.89 -12.34
C THR A 53 12.35 -5.00 -12.74
N ILE A 54 11.59 -3.91 -12.63
CA ILE A 54 10.18 -3.87 -13.02
C ILE A 54 10.03 -4.17 -14.53
N ARG A 55 10.79 -3.47 -15.38
CA ARG A 55 10.70 -3.61 -16.85
C ARG A 55 11.15 -4.96 -17.38
N SER A 56 11.91 -5.71 -16.63
CA SER A 56 12.39 -7.05 -17.01
C SER A 56 11.40 -8.16 -16.67
N ASP A 57 10.26 -7.81 -16.00
CA ASP A 57 9.28 -8.77 -15.49
C ASP A 57 9.92 -9.92 -14.71
N ARG A 58 10.98 -9.59 -13.94
CA ARG A 58 11.68 -10.56 -13.09
C ARG A 58 10.73 -11.27 -12.13
N PHE A 59 9.74 -10.56 -11.66
CA PHE A 59 8.70 -11.09 -10.78
C PHE A 59 7.38 -11.12 -11.53
N ARG A 60 6.64 -12.22 -11.40
CA ARG A 60 5.20 -12.19 -11.67
C ARG A 60 4.54 -11.46 -10.49
N VAL A 61 3.68 -10.50 -10.79
CA VAL A 61 2.95 -9.77 -9.76
C VAL A 61 1.47 -10.13 -9.85
N SER A 62 0.85 -10.40 -8.72
CA SER A 62 -0.58 -10.64 -8.59
C SER A 62 -1.17 -9.74 -7.50
N THR A 63 -2.48 -9.77 -7.37
CA THR A 63 -3.22 -9.01 -6.37
C THR A 63 -4.30 -9.93 -5.80
N ASP A 64 -4.46 -9.92 -4.49
CA ASP A 64 -5.53 -10.64 -3.78
C ASP A 64 -5.56 -12.16 -4.03
N THR A 65 -4.42 -12.76 -4.43
CA THR A 65 -4.34 -14.19 -4.71
C THR A 65 -3.78 -15.01 -3.55
N ALA A 66 -3.08 -14.35 -2.61
CA ALA A 66 -2.44 -15.01 -1.47
C ALA A 66 -2.42 -14.09 -0.23
N PHE A 67 -3.54 -13.41 0.04
CA PHE A 67 -3.64 -12.43 1.13
C PHE A 67 -3.23 -13.03 2.49
N ALA A 68 -3.79 -14.19 2.85
CA ALA A 68 -3.48 -14.87 4.11
C ALA A 68 -1.99 -15.23 4.24
N ASP A 69 -1.34 -15.63 3.13
CA ASP A 69 0.10 -15.91 3.13
C ASP A 69 0.90 -14.62 3.32
N VAL A 70 0.49 -13.53 2.67
CA VAL A 70 1.17 -12.22 2.78
C VAL A 70 1.12 -11.71 4.21
N ILE A 71 -0.07 -11.65 4.84
CA ILE A 71 -0.20 -11.16 6.21
C ILE A 71 0.49 -12.11 7.20
N GLY A 72 0.36 -13.43 7.02
CA GLY A 72 1.04 -14.43 7.85
C GLY A 72 2.56 -14.29 7.80
N ILE A 73 3.15 -14.04 6.62
CA ILE A 73 4.60 -13.77 6.50
C ILE A 73 4.97 -12.43 7.14
N CYS A 74 4.14 -11.38 6.98
CA CYS A 74 4.35 -10.10 7.64
C CYS A 74 4.27 -10.21 9.17
N ALA A 75 3.46 -11.13 9.69
CA ALA A 75 3.29 -11.40 11.11
C ALA A 75 4.39 -12.30 11.71
N THR A 76 5.29 -12.87 10.89
CA THR A 76 6.41 -13.67 11.38
C THR A 76 7.65 -12.81 11.60
N GLU A 77 8.48 -13.21 12.56
CA GLU A 77 9.82 -12.63 12.74
C GLU A 77 10.68 -12.89 11.51
N ALA A 78 11.48 -11.90 11.13
CA ALA A 78 12.49 -12.02 10.09
C ALA A 78 13.87 -11.64 10.65
N ALA A 79 14.93 -12.00 9.94
CA ALA A 79 16.31 -11.73 10.39
C ALA A 79 16.61 -10.24 10.59
N ASP A 80 15.90 -9.38 9.87
CA ASP A 80 15.97 -7.91 9.93
C ASP A 80 14.88 -7.27 10.81
N ARG A 81 13.92 -8.09 11.30
CA ARG A 81 12.80 -7.64 12.14
C ARG A 81 12.52 -8.69 13.22
N LYS A 82 12.97 -8.42 14.44
CA LYS A 82 12.83 -9.33 15.59
C LYS A 82 11.45 -9.30 16.24
N GLU A 83 10.70 -8.25 16.02
CA GLU A 83 9.38 -8.04 16.61
C GLU A 83 8.35 -7.69 15.54
N THR A 84 7.14 -8.14 15.72
CA THR A 84 6.00 -7.79 14.89
C THR A 84 4.87 -7.23 15.76
N TRP A 85 4.18 -6.23 15.25
CA TRP A 85 3.00 -5.65 15.87
C TRP A 85 1.70 -6.35 15.46
N ILE A 86 1.79 -7.38 14.58
CA ILE A 86 0.65 -8.13 14.07
C ILE A 86 0.46 -9.36 14.93
N ASN A 87 -0.46 -9.30 15.91
CA ASN A 87 -0.87 -10.47 16.68
C ASN A 87 -1.94 -11.29 15.95
N ALA A 88 -2.39 -12.38 16.55
CA ALA A 88 -3.38 -13.26 15.94
C ALA A 88 -4.74 -12.57 15.73
N GLU A 89 -5.11 -11.64 16.61
CA GLU A 89 -6.38 -10.92 16.55
C GLU A 89 -6.40 -9.91 15.38
N ILE A 90 -5.30 -9.19 15.16
CA ILE A 90 -5.11 -8.28 14.02
C ILE A 90 -5.10 -9.07 12.71
N GLU A 91 -4.35 -10.19 12.64
CA GLU A 91 -4.29 -11.03 11.44
C GLU A 91 -5.67 -11.56 11.06
N GLU A 92 -6.44 -12.07 12.01
CA GLU A 92 -7.80 -12.57 11.79
C GLU A 92 -8.73 -11.46 11.29
N ALA A 93 -8.69 -10.27 11.90
CA ALA A 93 -9.52 -9.14 11.50
C ALA A 93 -9.21 -8.71 10.04
N PHE A 94 -7.94 -8.68 9.65
CA PHE A 94 -7.56 -8.32 8.28
C PHE A 94 -7.91 -9.41 7.25
N ASN A 95 -7.84 -10.70 7.60
CA ASN A 95 -8.34 -11.78 6.74
C ASN A 95 -9.85 -11.62 6.49
N GLN A 96 -10.64 -11.34 7.52
CA GLN A 96 -12.07 -11.08 7.37
C GLN A 96 -12.35 -9.80 6.55
N LEU A 97 -11.59 -8.72 6.74
CA LEU A 97 -11.70 -7.51 5.91
C LEU A 97 -11.35 -7.78 4.45
N HIS A 98 -10.42 -8.69 4.18
CA HIS A 98 -10.10 -9.12 2.82
C HIS A 98 -11.28 -9.88 2.18
N GLU A 99 -11.90 -10.82 2.89
CA GLU A 99 -13.11 -11.52 2.41
C GLU A 99 -14.26 -10.57 2.09
N LEU A 100 -14.36 -9.46 2.83
CA LEU A 100 -15.34 -8.40 2.61
C LEU A 100 -14.95 -7.41 1.49
N GLY A 101 -13.74 -7.54 0.91
CA GLY A 101 -13.24 -6.68 -0.16
C GLY A 101 -12.72 -5.31 0.30
N HIS A 102 -12.39 -5.15 1.58
CA HIS A 102 -11.81 -3.93 2.14
C HIS A 102 -10.29 -4.00 2.26
N ALA A 103 -9.71 -5.16 2.55
CA ALA A 103 -8.28 -5.34 2.61
C ALA A 103 -7.75 -6.02 1.36
N HIS A 104 -6.59 -5.58 0.89
CA HIS A 104 -5.98 -6.03 -0.36
C HIS A 104 -4.51 -6.32 -0.19
N SER A 105 -3.99 -7.25 -1.00
CA SER A 105 -2.57 -7.58 -1.09
C SER A 105 -2.01 -7.41 -2.49
N VAL A 106 -0.70 -7.20 -2.57
CA VAL A 106 0.06 -7.27 -3.82
C VAL A 106 1.22 -8.23 -3.60
N GLU A 107 1.30 -9.27 -4.41
CA GLU A 107 2.26 -10.35 -4.28
C GLU A 107 3.31 -10.32 -5.39
N CYS A 108 4.56 -10.61 -5.03
CA CYS A 108 5.66 -10.83 -5.97
C CYS A 108 6.11 -12.28 -5.92
N TRP A 109 6.02 -12.94 -7.06
CA TRP A 109 6.38 -14.34 -7.26
C TRP A 109 7.66 -14.45 -8.08
N LEU A 110 8.55 -15.31 -7.68
CA LEU A 110 9.76 -15.63 -8.41
C LEU A 110 9.72 -17.10 -8.82
N ARG A 111 9.84 -17.35 -10.12
CA ARG A 111 9.89 -18.71 -10.65
C ARG A 111 11.28 -19.31 -10.40
N ASP A 112 11.31 -20.43 -9.74
CA ASP A 112 12.49 -21.26 -9.61
C ASP A 112 12.85 -21.84 -10.98
N THR A 113 14.10 -21.68 -11.40
CA THR A 113 14.54 -22.11 -12.74
C THR A 113 14.76 -23.61 -12.85
N GLU A 114 14.96 -24.31 -11.73
CA GLU A 114 15.22 -25.76 -11.72
C GLU A 114 13.91 -26.55 -11.60
N THR A 115 13.03 -26.11 -10.67
CA THR A 115 11.77 -26.81 -10.39
C THR A 115 10.60 -26.28 -11.20
N GLY A 116 10.69 -25.05 -11.72
CA GLY A 116 9.60 -24.33 -12.38
C GLY A 116 8.54 -23.82 -11.40
N GLN A 117 8.70 -24.03 -10.09
CA GLN A 117 7.76 -23.59 -9.06
C GLN A 117 7.80 -22.08 -8.88
N GLU A 118 6.65 -21.47 -8.67
CA GLU A 118 6.55 -20.07 -8.29
C GLU A 118 6.56 -19.93 -6.76
N ASN A 119 7.51 -19.16 -6.26
CA ASN A 119 7.67 -18.90 -4.84
C ASN A 119 7.26 -17.47 -4.51
N LEU A 120 6.47 -17.30 -3.47
CA LEU A 120 6.10 -15.98 -2.94
C LEU A 120 7.31 -15.37 -2.22
N VAL A 121 7.94 -14.37 -2.86
CA VAL A 121 9.22 -13.81 -2.40
C VAL A 121 9.14 -12.36 -1.95
N GLY A 122 7.99 -11.73 -2.09
CA GLY A 122 7.71 -10.39 -1.57
C GLY A 122 6.24 -10.07 -1.69
N GLY A 123 5.81 -9.12 -0.92
CA GLY A 123 4.43 -8.65 -0.94
C GLY A 123 4.19 -7.58 0.09
N LEU A 124 3.02 -7.01 0.01
CA LEU A 124 2.47 -6.06 0.96
C LEU A 124 0.97 -6.28 1.09
N TYR A 125 0.39 -5.80 2.17
CA TYR A 125 -1.06 -5.71 2.31
C TYR A 125 -1.46 -4.35 2.90
N GLY A 126 -2.75 -4.04 2.80
CA GLY A 126 -3.31 -2.82 3.33
C GLY A 126 -4.82 -2.77 3.23
N LEU A 127 -5.39 -1.68 3.72
CA LEU A 127 -6.82 -1.44 3.83
C LEU A 127 -7.25 -0.28 2.93
N ALA A 128 -8.27 -0.49 2.11
CA ALA A 128 -8.90 0.55 1.29
C ALA A 128 -10.10 1.16 2.01
N ILE A 129 -10.09 2.47 2.23
CA ILE A 129 -11.18 3.20 2.87
C ILE A 129 -11.52 4.44 2.04
N GLY A 130 -12.64 4.39 1.32
CA GLY A 130 -12.97 5.44 0.37
C GLY A 130 -11.84 5.62 -0.65
N GLY A 131 -11.31 6.83 -0.78
CA GLY A 131 -10.17 7.12 -1.65
C GLY A 131 -8.79 7.00 -0.97
N ALA A 132 -8.70 6.50 0.27
CA ALA A 132 -7.44 6.25 0.95
C ALA A 132 -7.07 4.77 0.89
N PHE A 133 -5.80 4.49 0.71
CA PHE A 133 -5.22 3.17 0.93
C PHE A 133 -4.21 3.25 2.07
N CYS A 134 -4.44 2.50 3.15
CA CYS A 134 -3.55 2.38 4.29
C CYS A 134 -2.66 1.15 4.08
N GLY A 135 -1.40 1.36 3.68
CA GLY A 135 -0.43 0.28 3.54
C GLY A 135 0.06 -0.16 4.93
N GLU A 136 -0.17 -1.40 5.30
CA GLU A 136 0.05 -1.91 6.65
C GLU A 136 1.45 -2.47 6.86
N SER A 137 1.79 -3.48 6.10
CA SER A 137 3.10 -4.13 6.23
C SER A 137 3.55 -4.72 4.90
N MET A 138 4.86 -4.93 4.79
CA MET A 138 5.47 -5.59 3.64
C MET A 138 6.60 -6.50 4.05
N PHE A 139 6.90 -7.50 3.21
CA PHE A 139 8.04 -8.36 3.38
C PHE A 139 8.82 -8.54 2.06
N SER A 140 10.10 -8.92 2.17
CA SER A 140 10.96 -9.14 1.01
C SER A 140 11.93 -10.29 1.29
N ARG A 141 11.81 -11.39 0.53
CA ARG A 141 12.71 -12.55 0.55
C ARG A 141 13.66 -12.60 -0.66
N ALA A 142 13.45 -11.68 -1.60
CA ALA A 142 14.32 -11.48 -2.76
C ALA A 142 14.58 -10.00 -2.97
N SER A 143 15.76 -9.64 -3.48
CA SER A 143 16.16 -8.24 -3.71
C SER A 143 15.12 -7.51 -4.56
N ASP A 144 14.67 -6.35 -4.08
CA ASP A 144 13.67 -5.45 -4.64
C ASP A 144 12.22 -5.98 -4.67
N ALA A 145 11.91 -7.19 -4.16
CA ALA A 145 10.56 -7.76 -4.27
C ALA A 145 9.48 -6.88 -3.60
N SER A 146 9.70 -6.39 -2.37
CA SER A 146 8.75 -5.47 -1.70
C SER A 146 8.63 -4.13 -2.42
N LYS A 147 9.73 -3.61 -2.99
CA LYS A 147 9.70 -2.36 -3.76
C LYS A 147 8.94 -2.52 -5.08
N VAL A 148 9.02 -3.70 -5.70
CA VAL A 148 8.21 -4.02 -6.89
C VAL A 148 6.74 -4.10 -6.50
N ALA A 149 6.38 -4.78 -5.41
CA ALA A 149 5.01 -4.82 -4.91
C ALA A 149 4.47 -3.40 -4.65
N LEU A 150 5.26 -2.53 -3.98
CA LEU A 150 4.85 -1.15 -3.72
C LEU A 150 4.72 -0.33 -5.01
N ALA A 151 5.60 -0.51 -5.99
CA ALA A 151 5.49 0.17 -7.28
C ALA A 151 4.20 -0.22 -8.02
N TRP A 152 3.82 -1.49 -7.98
CA TRP A 152 2.56 -1.97 -8.53
C TRP A 152 1.35 -1.43 -7.77
N LEU A 153 1.43 -1.36 -6.43
CA LEU A 153 0.40 -0.72 -5.63
C LEU A 153 0.22 0.75 -6.03
N VAL A 154 1.30 1.53 -6.12
CA VAL A 154 1.23 2.94 -6.51
C VAL A 154 0.62 3.10 -7.90
N ALA A 155 1.01 2.28 -8.88
CA ALA A 155 0.41 2.29 -10.21
C ALA A 155 -1.09 1.96 -10.15
N ARG A 156 -1.49 0.97 -9.34
CA ARG A 156 -2.89 0.57 -9.13
C ARG A 156 -3.71 1.71 -8.54
N LEU A 157 -3.18 2.37 -7.52
CA LEU A 157 -3.85 3.51 -6.88
C LEU A 157 -4.00 4.71 -7.82
N LYS A 158 -2.96 5.00 -8.64
CA LYS A 158 -3.05 6.05 -9.67
C LYS A 158 -4.14 5.75 -10.70
N VAL A 159 -4.14 4.57 -11.27
CA VAL A 159 -5.16 4.14 -12.26
C VAL A 159 -6.54 4.06 -11.64
N GLY A 160 -6.63 3.62 -10.38
CA GLY A 160 -7.87 3.51 -9.63
C GLY A 160 -8.42 4.82 -9.08
N GLY A 161 -7.69 5.94 -9.25
CA GLY A 161 -8.14 7.27 -8.81
C GLY A 161 -8.03 7.49 -7.30
N PHE A 162 -7.22 6.71 -6.59
CA PHE A 162 -6.95 6.94 -5.15
C PHE A 162 -6.03 8.14 -4.98
N PRO A 163 -6.39 9.15 -4.20
CA PRO A 163 -5.54 10.31 -3.96
C PRO A 163 -4.57 10.14 -2.77
N LEU A 164 -4.76 9.15 -1.89
CA LEU A 164 -3.99 9.02 -0.66
C LEU A 164 -3.44 7.61 -0.45
N LEU A 165 -2.11 7.50 -0.32
CA LEU A 165 -1.41 6.31 0.18
C LEU A 165 -0.76 6.65 1.53
N ASP A 166 -1.33 6.09 2.59
CA ASP A 166 -0.86 6.21 3.96
C ASP A 166 0.11 5.06 4.31
N CYS A 167 1.19 5.37 4.99
CA CYS A 167 2.21 4.43 5.43
C CYS A 167 2.48 4.50 6.95
N GLN A 168 1.58 5.10 7.71
CA GLN A 168 1.58 5.32 9.15
C GLN A 168 2.84 6.01 9.68
N PHE A 169 3.99 5.32 9.75
CA PHE A 169 5.23 5.84 10.30
C PHE A 169 6.31 6.00 9.24
N MET A 170 7.13 7.04 9.38
CA MET A 170 8.27 7.25 8.50
C MET A 170 9.39 6.24 8.80
N THR A 171 9.96 5.70 7.73
CA THR A 171 11.18 4.88 7.77
C THR A 171 12.13 5.33 6.66
N ASP A 172 13.43 5.06 6.83
CA ASP A 172 14.44 5.36 5.79
C ASP A 172 14.08 4.70 4.44
N HIS A 173 13.54 3.48 4.53
CA HIS A 173 13.07 2.75 3.34
C HIS A 173 11.99 3.54 2.60
N LEU A 174 10.94 3.98 3.29
CA LEU A 174 9.84 4.76 2.71
C LEU A 174 10.30 6.14 2.23
N ALA A 175 11.17 6.80 2.99
CA ALA A 175 11.79 8.08 2.58
C ALA A 175 12.55 7.94 1.25
N SER A 176 13.29 6.84 1.06
CA SER A 176 14.00 6.54 -0.19
C SER A 176 13.07 6.37 -1.39
N LEU A 177 11.81 6.01 -1.16
CA LEU A 177 10.76 5.81 -2.17
C LEU A 177 9.87 7.05 -2.36
N GLY A 178 10.17 8.15 -1.67
CA GLY A 178 9.47 9.42 -1.84
C GLY A 178 8.39 9.71 -0.81
N ALA A 179 8.32 8.92 0.27
CA ALA A 179 7.44 9.23 1.39
C ALA A 179 7.82 10.58 2.03
N ILE A 180 6.81 11.27 2.52
CA ILE A 180 6.93 12.51 3.28
C ILE A 180 6.14 12.37 4.58
N GLU A 181 6.57 13.10 5.60
CA GLU A 181 5.86 13.20 6.86
C GLU A 181 5.00 14.45 6.87
N ILE A 182 3.75 14.31 7.31
CA ILE A 182 2.79 15.39 7.49
C ILE A 182 2.24 15.38 8.91
N SER A 183 1.71 16.51 9.37
CA SER A 183 1.07 16.57 10.69
C SER A 183 -0.22 15.75 10.70
N GLN A 184 -0.64 15.31 11.88
CA GLN A 184 -1.93 14.65 12.08
C GLN A 184 -3.10 15.47 11.52
N GLU A 185 -3.10 16.78 11.74
CA GLU A 185 -4.13 17.68 11.24
C GLU A 185 -4.22 17.66 9.70
N ALA A 186 -3.07 17.80 9.01
CA ALA A 186 -3.00 17.72 7.56
C ALA A 186 -3.42 16.34 7.03
N TYR A 187 -3.07 15.25 7.75
CA TYR A 187 -3.51 13.92 7.41
C TYR A 187 -5.04 13.77 7.51
N LEU A 188 -5.64 14.20 8.63
CA LEU A 188 -7.08 14.12 8.85
C LEU A 188 -7.86 14.98 7.84
N GLU A 189 -7.32 16.14 7.46
CA GLU A 189 -7.90 16.96 6.39
C GLU A 189 -7.92 16.22 5.04
N ASN A 190 -6.78 15.59 4.66
CA ASN A 190 -6.71 14.78 3.44
C ASN A 190 -7.65 13.58 3.50
N LEU A 191 -7.66 12.87 4.62
CA LEU A 191 -8.54 11.73 4.84
C LEU A 191 -10.02 12.13 4.77
N GLY A 192 -10.40 13.29 5.29
CA GLY A 192 -11.76 13.84 5.18
C GLY A 192 -12.19 14.12 3.74
N LYS A 193 -11.29 14.65 2.91
CA LYS A 193 -11.57 14.95 1.50
C LYS A 193 -11.86 13.71 0.67
N VAL A 194 -11.20 12.58 0.98
CA VAL A 194 -11.26 11.36 0.17
C VAL A 194 -12.35 10.37 0.59
N ARG A 195 -12.96 10.56 1.75
CA ARG A 195 -13.95 9.61 2.27
C ARG A 195 -15.39 9.88 1.89
N GLY A 196 -15.72 11.12 1.57
CA GLY A 196 -17.11 11.54 1.43
C GLY A 196 -17.93 11.35 2.73
N TYR A 197 -17.26 11.13 3.88
CA TYR A 197 -17.84 10.78 5.16
C TYR A 197 -17.38 11.77 6.22
N ALA A 198 -18.32 12.40 6.90
CA ALA A 198 -18.00 13.21 8.06
C ALA A 198 -17.49 12.31 9.21
N PRO A 199 -16.44 12.66 9.93
CA PRO A 199 -15.98 11.88 11.06
C PRO A 199 -17.07 11.87 12.14
N SER A 200 -17.75 10.75 12.28
CA SER A 200 -18.58 10.49 13.44
C SER A 200 -17.64 10.30 14.63
N SER A 201 -17.87 11.00 15.73
CA SER A 201 -17.07 10.92 16.95
C SER A 201 -16.80 9.46 17.35
N VAL A 202 -15.54 9.09 17.47
CA VAL A 202 -15.08 7.74 17.86
C VAL A 202 -15.20 7.55 19.38
N SER A 203 -16.36 7.83 19.94
CA SER A 203 -16.61 7.69 21.38
C SER A 203 -16.68 6.24 21.87
N ALA A 204 -16.56 5.26 20.97
CA ALA A 204 -16.76 3.83 21.29
C ALA A 204 -15.47 3.03 21.46
N ILE A 205 -14.28 3.60 21.23
CA ILE A 205 -13.02 2.89 21.44
C ILE A 205 -12.75 2.79 22.95
N ARG A 206 -12.97 1.61 23.52
CA ARG A 206 -12.78 1.34 24.95
C ARG A 206 -11.36 0.89 25.31
N SER A 207 -10.53 0.58 24.33
CA SER A 207 -9.13 0.16 24.54
C SER A 207 -8.22 1.38 24.72
N PRO A 208 -7.09 1.25 25.44
CA PRO A 208 -6.18 2.37 25.64
C PRO A 208 -5.63 2.88 24.30
N ILE A 209 -5.85 4.16 24.02
CA ILE A 209 -5.23 4.84 22.88
C ILE A 209 -3.84 5.28 23.33
N ARG A 210 -2.79 4.73 22.70
CA ARG A 210 -1.43 5.19 22.89
C ARG A 210 -1.13 6.32 21.90
N SER A 211 -0.91 7.52 22.41
CA SER A 211 -0.36 8.63 21.63
C SER A 211 1.13 8.37 21.46
N SER A 212 1.64 8.14 20.26
CA SER A 212 3.07 7.96 20.01
C SER A 212 3.81 9.29 20.18
N GLY A 213 4.10 9.61 21.44
CA GLY A 213 4.95 10.71 21.87
C GLY A 213 6.16 10.14 22.57
N GLY A 214 7.20 9.76 21.84
CA GLY A 214 8.52 9.47 22.43
C GLY A 214 8.90 8.00 22.43
N LEU A 215 9.72 7.64 21.57
CA LEU A 215 11.08 7.09 21.58
C LEU A 215 11.44 6.60 20.18
N PHE A 216 11.76 7.52 19.30
CA PHE A 216 12.79 7.27 18.29
C PHE A 216 13.80 8.39 18.41
N VAL A 217 15.04 7.99 18.67
CA VAL A 217 16.22 8.81 18.91
C VAL A 217 16.47 9.78 17.75
N ASP A 218 16.74 11.01 18.13
CA ASP A 218 17.50 12.07 17.45
C ASP A 218 17.81 11.91 15.95
N GLY A 219 17.06 12.61 15.16
CA GLY A 219 17.45 13.11 13.85
C GLY A 219 17.06 14.57 13.75
N ALA A 220 18.08 15.44 13.86
CA ALA A 220 18.02 16.89 13.93
C ALA A 220 17.01 17.51 12.95
N GLY A 221 16.31 18.54 13.46
CA GLY A 221 15.33 19.33 12.75
C GLY A 221 15.84 19.94 11.44
N LEU A 222 14.94 19.94 10.49
CA LEU A 222 14.84 20.95 9.46
C LEU A 222 13.36 21.21 9.20
N ALA A 223 12.86 22.25 9.82
CA ALA A 223 11.64 22.89 9.40
C ALA A 223 11.88 23.50 8.02
N ALA A 224 11.29 22.91 7.00
CA ALA A 224 11.10 23.56 5.72
C ALA A 224 9.63 23.41 5.35
N GLY A 225 8.85 24.43 5.63
CA GLY A 225 7.51 24.60 5.09
C GLY A 225 7.59 24.68 3.58
N ALA A 226 7.38 23.58 2.89
CA ALA A 226 7.04 23.58 1.49
C ALA A 226 5.52 23.64 1.42
N GLY A 227 5.01 24.88 1.21
CA GLY A 227 3.61 25.09 0.91
C GLY A 227 3.23 24.27 -0.31
N TRP A 228 2.29 23.38 -0.17
CA TRP A 228 1.58 22.79 -1.28
C TRP A 228 0.85 23.91 -2.00
N GLY A 229 1.37 24.26 -3.18
CA GLY A 229 0.66 25.14 -4.08
C GLY A 229 -0.74 24.55 -4.31
N ALA A 230 -1.76 25.33 -3.98
CA ALA A 230 -3.13 25.01 -4.29
C ALA A 230 -3.23 24.80 -5.81
N ALA A 231 -3.33 23.56 -6.25
CA ALA A 231 -3.78 23.25 -7.58
C ALA A 231 -5.28 23.59 -7.63
N THR A 232 -5.54 24.77 -8.15
CA THR A 232 -6.90 25.26 -8.40
C THR A 232 -7.56 24.43 -9.48
N GLY A 233 -8.67 23.78 -9.12
CA GLY A 233 -9.82 23.63 -9.99
C GLY A 233 -9.69 22.66 -11.16
N GLY A 234 -9.95 21.38 -10.92
CA GLY A 234 -10.58 20.51 -11.89
C GLY A 234 -11.92 20.07 -11.34
N ALA A 235 -13.01 20.41 -12.03
CA ALA A 235 -14.35 19.99 -11.68
C ALA A 235 -14.37 18.45 -11.55
N GLY A 236 -14.58 17.96 -10.33
CA GLY A 236 -14.63 16.55 -10.03
C GLY A 236 -15.79 15.88 -10.74
N THR A 237 -15.50 15.05 -11.72
CA THR A 237 -16.34 13.91 -11.98
C THR A 237 -16.29 13.03 -10.73
N SER A 238 -17.44 12.73 -10.14
CA SER A 238 -17.58 11.77 -9.04
C SER A 238 -17.27 10.36 -9.58
N GLY A 239 -16.00 10.11 -9.90
CA GLY A 239 -15.50 8.80 -10.27
C GLY A 239 -15.36 7.98 -9.01
N THR A 240 -16.06 6.88 -8.90
CA THR A 240 -15.84 5.86 -7.88
C THR A 240 -14.41 5.38 -7.99
N VAL A 241 -13.63 5.45 -6.89
CA VAL A 241 -12.29 4.85 -6.85
C VAL A 241 -12.41 3.33 -7.02
N SER A 242 -11.49 2.70 -7.71
CA SER A 242 -11.53 1.25 -7.95
C SER A 242 -10.14 0.63 -7.82
N PHE A 243 -9.97 -0.24 -6.83
CA PHE A 243 -8.71 -0.99 -6.65
C PHE A 243 -8.43 -1.93 -7.82
N GLY A 244 -9.46 -2.50 -8.44
CA GLY A 244 -9.36 -3.39 -9.61
C GLY A 244 -9.18 -2.70 -10.97
N ALA A 245 -9.15 -1.37 -11.04
CA ALA A 245 -9.08 -0.65 -12.31
C ALA A 245 -7.83 -0.99 -13.14
N LEU A 246 -6.68 -1.23 -12.50
CA LEU A 246 -5.45 -1.63 -13.17
C LEU A 246 -5.58 -3.01 -13.83
N ASP A 247 -6.26 -3.97 -13.20
CA ASP A 247 -6.47 -5.31 -13.77
C ASP A 247 -7.32 -5.24 -15.03
N THR A 248 -8.34 -4.39 -15.01
CA THR A 248 -9.17 -4.11 -16.19
C THR A 248 -8.34 -3.51 -17.33
N LEU A 249 -7.43 -2.59 -17.01
CA LEU A 249 -6.52 -1.98 -18.00
C LEU A 249 -5.56 -3.02 -18.59
N LEU A 250 -4.95 -3.85 -17.73
CA LEU A 250 -4.02 -4.91 -18.16
C LEU A 250 -4.70 -5.95 -19.03
N ALA A 251 -5.93 -6.38 -18.68
CA ALA A 251 -6.72 -7.33 -19.46
C ALA A 251 -7.03 -6.80 -20.87
N ARG A 252 -7.43 -5.53 -21.00
CA ARG A 252 -7.68 -4.90 -22.31
C ARG A 252 -6.42 -4.87 -23.18
N LEU A 253 -5.27 -4.54 -22.60
CA LEU A 253 -4.00 -4.53 -23.34
C LEU A 253 -3.61 -5.92 -23.83
N ASP A 254 -3.88 -6.97 -23.05
CA ASP A 254 -3.62 -8.35 -23.43
C ASP A 254 -4.57 -8.80 -24.58
N GLU A 255 -5.84 -8.36 -24.55
CA GLU A 255 -6.80 -8.57 -25.63
C GLU A 255 -6.40 -7.84 -26.93
N ASP A 256 -5.97 -6.58 -26.83
CA ASP A 256 -5.51 -5.80 -27.99
C ASP A 256 -4.27 -6.44 -28.63
N VAL A 257 -3.32 -6.93 -27.83
CA VAL A 257 -2.14 -7.65 -28.31
C VAL A 257 -2.53 -8.96 -28.99
N ARG A 258 -3.45 -9.75 -28.42
CA ARG A 258 -3.94 -11.00 -29.03
C ARG A 258 -4.75 -10.74 -30.30
N GLY A 259 -5.56 -9.68 -30.33
CA GLY A 259 -6.30 -9.27 -31.53
C GLY A 259 -5.38 -8.80 -32.68
N ALA A 260 -4.26 -8.15 -32.33
CA ALA A 260 -3.26 -7.69 -33.30
C ALA A 260 -2.38 -8.81 -33.85
N VAL A 261 -2.13 -9.88 -33.09
CA VAL A 261 -1.34 -11.07 -33.53
C VAL A 261 -2.08 -11.92 -34.58
N GLY A 262 -3.41 -11.75 -34.75
CA GLY A 262 -4.17 -12.37 -35.84
C GLY A 262 -3.85 -11.83 -37.24
N LEU A 263 -3.08 -10.74 -37.35
CA LEU A 263 -2.69 -10.09 -38.61
C LEU A 263 -1.20 -9.75 -38.60
N THR A 264 -0.36 -10.64 -39.14
CA THR A 264 1.07 -10.48 -39.46
C THR A 264 2.08 -10.65 -38.31
N GLU A 265 2.88 -11.71 -38.41
CA GLU A 265 4.19 -11.81 -37.81
C GLU A 265 5.14 -10.71 -38.33
N SER A 266 5.30 -9.62 -37.61
CA SER A 266 6.49 -8.76 -37.76
C SER A 266 6.70 -7.93 -36.50
N SER A 267 7.80 -8.23 -35.78
CA SER A 267 8.57 -7.35 -34.88
C SER A 267 7.77 -6.28 -34.09
N GLY A 268 6.77 -6.64 -33.34
CA GLY A 268 6.07 -5.78 -32.41
C GLY A 268 6.53 -6.09 -30.99
N GLY A 269 7.23 -5.18 -30.33
CA GLY A 269 7.57 -5.34 -28.93
C GLY A 269 6.32 -5.44 -28.09
N SER A 270 5.95 -6.66 -27.69
CA SER A 270 4.93 -6.90 -26.67
C SER A 270 5.19 -5.99 -25.48
N SER A 271 4.27 -5.09 -25.15
CA SER A 271 4.40 -4.26 -23.97
C SER A 271 4.11 -5.13 -22.76
N SER A 272 5.18 -5.64 -22.13
CA SER A 272 5.03 -6.43 -20.91
C SER A 272 4.39 -5.62 -19.79
N PRO A 273 3.67 -6.26 -18.85
CA PRO A 273 3.04 -5.57 -17.72
C PRO A 273 4.01 -4.65 -16.97
N GLY A 274 5.23 -5.08 -16.73
CA GLY A 274 6.26 -4.27 -16.06
C GLY A 274 6.69 -3.03 -16.86
N LYS A 275 6.67 -3.07 -18.19
CA LYS A 275 6.94 -1.87 -19.01
C LYS A 275 5.83 -0.84 -18.85
N LEU A 276 4.56 -1.28 -18.81
CA LEU A 276 3.41 -0.41 -18.56
C LEU A 276 3.50 0.22 -17.17
N ILE A 277 3.75 -0.56 -16.13
CA ILE A 277 3.90 -0.06 -14.77
C ILE A 277 5.02 0.97 -14.69
N ALA A 278 6.19 0.67 -15.26
CA ALA A 278 7.31 1.62 -15.28
C ALA A 278 6.95 2.92 -16.04
N HIS A 279 6.11 2.85 -17.07
CA HIS A 279 5.62 4.01 -17.81
C HIS A 279 4.64 4.84 -16.97
N LEU A 280 3.61 4.22 -16.39
CA LEU A 280 2.62 4.88 -15.52
C LEU A 280 3.28 5.64 -14.36
N LEU A 281 4.34 5.07 -13.79
CA LEU A 281 5.06 5.69 -12.67
C LEU A 281 6.06 6.78 -13.07
N THR A 282 6.30 6.98 -14.38
CA THR A 282 7.23 8.01 -14.88
C THR A 282 6.53 9.17 -15.55
N GLN A 283 5.22 9.09 -15.78
CA GLN A 283 4.41 10.22 -16.20
C GLN A 283 4.06 11.06 -14.97
N THR A 284 4.89 12.03 -14.66
CA THR A 284 4.52 13.16 -13.80
C THR A 284 3.80 14.18 -14.68
N SER A 285 2.60 14.52 -14.29
CA SER A 285 1.82 15.59 -14.94
C SER A 285 2.50 16.93 -14.78
#